data_e2f8ff50e2c063f2d816c90fdf3b2fe6
#
_entry.id   e2f8ff50e2c063f2d816c90fdf3b2fe6
#
_cell.length_a   1.000
_cell.length_b   1.000
_cell.length_c   1.000
_cell.angle_alpha   90.00
_cell.angle_beta   90.00
_cell.angle_gamma   90.00
#
_symmetry.space_group_name_H-M   'P 1'
#
loop_
_entity.id
_entity.type
_entity.pdbx_description
1 polymer ?
#
loop_
_entity_poly.entity_id
_entity_poly.type
_entity_poly.pdbx_seq_one_letter_code
_entity_poly.pdbx_strand_id
1 'polypeptide(L)'
;DHRTDIWSFGVVLYEMLTGKLPFKGDYEQAVIYSILNEKPTLATAVKNNLPAELDHIFDKALAKDPQERYYRLDDFAAELKALEKQIEGKKAGEEPIRAKSWKKKLLFIGGGLVILIGMALLAAALFFKEKPKTIDSIAVLPLQNYSHDPEQDYFADGMTEALITELSKIKALRVISRTSVMLYKKSTKPLPEIAHELKVDAILEGSAQRVGDRIRITAQLIEARSDRHLWAEDFERDFRDILFLQKEVSRAITSEIRIAVTPEESKQLSTAREVNAEAHEAYLKGLYLINKFTETDLNKGIAFFEKALKKDPEYALAYTGLAETYDNLLFMSLVRPKEGLQKMKEYALKALSIDESLGEAHLVLSAVKMINDWDFPGTEREFKLALQFSPSYSTTYTWYACFMLWMGRNDEALTLIQRAQEIDPLSPTLRGFSGYCLYLDRQYDKAIIRIKENLALEPNVFDSSTLGCIYLQKRMYEEAIACFKKAIDYGGGVMSEKDLACAYAFAGKPAMARNMLANLLKQSSKKYVSPDNIWQLYWALGEMDNAVAWLEKAAEERSPIVIMIYRDPQFEGVLHSHPRFITLMKKVGLIK
;
A
#
# COMPACT_ATOMS: atom_id res chain seq x y z
N ASP A 1 0.48 30.38 8.82
CA ASP A 1 1.46 31.44 8.57
C ASP A 1 2.55 31.37 9.66
N HIS A 2 3.60 32.19 9.57
CA HIS A 2 4.72 32.26 10.54
C HIS A 2 4.30 32.48 12.02
N ARG A 3 3.09 32.93 12.29
CA ARG A 3 2.55 33.10 13.65
C ARG A 3 2.17 31.76 14.30
N THR A 4 2.10 30.68 13.52
CA THR A 4 1.98 29.32 14.04
C THR A 4 3.27 28.89 14.77
N ASP A 5 4.43 29.32 14.27
CA ASP A 5 5.72 29.04 14.89
C ASP A 5 5.85 29.77 16.24
N ILE A 6 5.33 31.02 16.32
CA ILE A 6 5.27 31.80 17.58
C ILE A 6 4.39 31.07 18.60
N TRP A 7 3.26 30.53 18.19
CA TRP A 7 2.36 29.75 19.04
C TRP A 7 3.06 28.48 19.55
N SER A 8 3.69 27.73 18.65
CA SER A 8 4.42 26.50 18.98
C SER A 8 5.58 26.78 19.96
N PHE A 9 6.33 27.86 19.72
CA PHE A 9 7.38 28.30 20.63
C PHE A 9 6.83 28.71 21.99
N GLY A 10 5.66 29.37 22.04
CA GLY A 10 4.96 29.72 23.27
C GLY A 10 4.57 28.48 24.08
N VAL A 11 4.09 27.41 23.45
CA VAL A 11 3.78 26.12 24.10
C VAL A 11 5.03 25.51 24.75
N VAL A 12 6.13 25.44 23.97
CA VAL A 12 7.40 24.86 24.45
C VAL A 12 7.95 25.68 25.62
N LEU A 13 7.96 27.01 25.51
CA LEU A 13 8.45 27.90 26.58
C LEU A 13 7.59 27.77 27.86
N TYR A 14 6.26 27.67 27.71
CA TYR A 14 5.36 27.45 28.83
C TYR A 14 5.70 26.13 29.54
N GLU A 15 5.87 25.04 28.81
CA GLU A 15 6.22 23.75 29.37
C GLU A 15 7.59 23.76 30.05
N MET A 16 8.59 24.38 29.43
CA MET A 16 9.92 24.52 30.02
C MET A 16 9.92 25.26 31.37
N LEU A 17 9.10 26.31 31.51
CA LEU A 17 9.03 27.11 32.72
C LEU A 17 8.14 26.51 33.80
N THR A 18 7.04 25.88 33.43
CA THR A 18 6.04 25.35 34.37
C THR A 18 6.19 23.85 34.65
N GLY A 19 6.83 23.09 33.75
CA GLY A 19 6.89 21.63 33.77
C GLY A 19 5.57 20.96 33.36
N LYS A 20 4.61 21.71 32.79
CA LYS A 20 3.29 21.18 32.36
C LYS A 20 2.87 21.80 31.04
N LEU A 21 2.12 21.05 30.24
CA LEU A 21 1.52 21.56 29.01
C LEU A 21 0.43 22.60 29.29
N PRO A 22 0.32 23.67 28.47
CA PRO A 22 -0.70 24.71 28.63
C PRO A 22 -2.12 24.23 28.31
N PHE A 23 -2.26 23.20 27.44
CA PHE A 23 -3.52 22.59 27.03
C PHE A 23 -3.49 21.10 27.34
N LYS A 24 -4.58 20.55 27.91
CA LYS A 24 -4.65 19.16 28.37
C LYS A 24 -5.95 18.50 27.95
N GLY A 25 -5.95 17.18 27.85
CA GLY A 25 -7.10 16.34 27.63
C GLY A 25 -6.76 14.89 27.93
N ASP A 26 -7.74 14.10 28.33
CA ASP A 26 -7.57 12.68 28.68
C ASP A 26 -7.45 11.78 27.41
N TYR A 27 -7.75 12.32 26.24
CA TYR A 27 -7.65 11.67 24.93
C TYR A 27 -7.42 12.72 23.83
N GLU A 28 -6.97 12.30 22.66
CA GLU A 28 -6.49 13.17 21.58
C GLU A 28 -7.51 14.25 21.16
N GLN A 29 -8.80 13.90 21.01
CA GLN A 29 -9.85 14.85 20.63
C GLN A 29 -10.08 15.92 21.72
N ALA A 30 -9.92 15.56 23.01
CA ALA A 30 -10.02 16.50 24.12
C ALA A 30 -8.85 17.48 24.12
N VAL A 31 -7.63 17.04 23.77
CA VAL A 31 -6.46 17.93 23.62
C VAL A 31 -6.69 18.89 22.47
N ILE A 32 -7.17 18.40 21.30
CA ILE A 32 -7.49 19.25 20.14
C ILE A 32 -8.57 20.28 20.51
N TYR A 33 -9.62 19.88 21.21
CA TYR A 33 -10.66 20.79 21.69
C TYR A 33 -10.09 21.89 22.59
N SER A 34 -9.24 21.51 23.57
CA SER A 34 -8.59 22.44 24.48
C SER A 34 -7.67 23.44 23.72
N ILE A 35 -6.92 22.96 22.75
CA ILE A 35 -6.09 23.80 21.86
C ILE A 35 -6.94 24.83 21.11
N LEU A 36 -8.10 24.44 20.61
CA LEU A 36 -8.94 25.31 19.78
C LEU A 36 -9.82 26.28 20.60
N ASN A 37 -10.27 25.87 21.80
CA ASN A 37 -11.37 26.55 22.48
C ASN A 37 -11.02 27.06 23.90
N GLU A 38 -10.00 26.52 24.57
CA GLU A 38 -9.71 26.85 25.97
C GLU A 38 -8.52 27.79 26.09
N LYS A 39 -8.56 28.69 27.06
CA LYS A 39 -7.40 29.52 27.40
C LYS A 39 -6.33 28.70 28.11
N PRO A 40 -5.03 29.00 27.92
CA PRO A 40 -3.98 28.32 28.65
C PRO A 40 -4.12 28.59 30.15
N THR A 41 -3.78 27.60 30.98
CA THR A 41 -3.68 27.82 32.42
C THR A 41 -2.61 28.86 32.72
N LEU A 42 -2.84 29.80 33.64
CA LEU A 42 -1.84 30.80 33.99
C LEU A 42 -0.55 30.14 34.47
N ALA A 43 0.60 30.57 33.97
CA ALA A 43 1.89 30.02 34.36
C ALA A 43 2.19 30.21 35.85
N THR A 44 1.78 31.36 36.41
CA THR A 44 1.88 31.66 37.82
C THR A 44 1.00 30.75 38.71
N ALA A 45 -0.16 30.30 38.22
CA ALA A 45 -1.01 29.35 38.93
C ALA A 45 -0.42 27.93 38.96
N VAL A 46 0.43 27.58 37.97
CA VAL A 46 1.12 26.28 37.93
C VAL A 46 2.40 26.31 38.77
N LYS A 47 3.11 27.47 38.80
CA LYS A 47 4.37 27.60 39.51
C LYS A 47 4.50 29.01 40.11
N ASN A 48 4.20 29.13 41.42
CA ASN A 48 4.04 30.37 42.15
C ASN A 48 5.27 31.32 42.21
N ASN A 49 6.44 30.86 41.76
CA ASN A 49 7.66 31.66 41.75
C ASN A 49 7.95 32.31 40.38
N LEU A 50 7.05 32.23 39.42
CA LEU A 50 7.16 32.85 38.12
C LEU A 50 6.65 34.32 38.20
N PRO A 51 7.28 35.24 37.45
CA PRO A 51 6.80 36.63 37.32
C PRO A 51 5.40 36.68 36.69
N ALA A 52 4.53 37.57 37.22
CA ALA A 52 3.15 37.69 36.70
C ALA A 52 3.11 38.21 35.24
N GLU A 53 4.12 38.92 34.83
CA GLU A 53 4.27 39.41 33.45
C GLU A 53 4.34 38.26 32.42
N LEU A 54 4.80 37.06 32.82
CA LEU A 54 4.81 35.89 31.94
C LEU A 54 3.41 35.43 31.54
N ASP A 55 2.42 35.60 32.41
CA ASP A 55 1.03 35.24 32.09
C ASP A 55 0.50 36.04 30.92
N HIS A 56 0.86 37.36 30.85
CA HIS A 56 0.49 38.21 29.73
C HIS A 56 1.21 37.80 28.43
N ILE A 57 2.50 37.49 28.53
CA ILE A 57 3.29 37.02 27.39
C ILE A 57 2.71 35.73 26.82
N PHE A 58 2.34 34.77 27.67
CA PHE A 58 1.72 33.53 27.23
C PHE A 58 0.29 33.70 26.70
N ASP A 59 -0.54 34.55 27.33
CA ASP A 59 -1.89 34.83 26.85
C ASP A 59 -1.86 35.36 25.40
N LYS A 60 -0.89 36.24 25.09
CA LYS A 60 -0.69 36.77 23.76
C LYS A 60 -0.04 35.79 22.79
N ALA A 61 0.98 35.05 23.17
CA ALA A 61 1.63 34.07 22.29
C ALA A 61 0.71 32.89 21.95
N LEU A 62 -0.15 32.47 22.90
CA LEU A 62 -1.07 31.33 22.77
C LEU A 62 -2.52 31.75 22.45
N ALA A 63 -2.74 33.01 22.03
CA ALA A 63 -4.05 33.51 21.61
C ALA A 63 -4.64 32.64 20.48
N LYS A 64 -5.98 32.44 20.50
CA LYS A 64 -6.67 31.60 19.52
C LYS A 64 -6.68 32.27 18.14
N ASP A 65 -7.02 33.54 18.10
CA ASP A 65 -6.93 34.31 16.87
C ASP A 65 -5.46 34.63 16.53
N PRO A 66 -4.94 34.22 15.37
CA PRO A 66 -3.58 34.60 14.96
C PRO A 66 -3.34 36.09 14.89
N GLN A 67 -4.38 36.92 14.74
CA GLN A 67 -4.23 38.41 14.71
C GLN A 67 -3.94 39.00 16.09
N GLU A 68 -4.30 38.32 17.16
CA GLU A 68 -4.03 38.72 18.54
C GLU A 68 -2.64 38.30 19.03
N ARG A 69 -1.93 37.45 18.26
CA ARG A 69 -0.56 37.01 18.57
C ARG A 69 0.47 38.04 18.22
N TYR A 70 1.70 37.82 18.67
CA TYR A 70 2.84 38.60 18.17
C TYR A 70 2.95 38.50 16.65
N TYR A 71 3.22 39.60 16.00
CA TYR A 71 3.36 39.61 14.53
C TYR A 71 4.71 39.04 14.09
N ARG A 72 5.78 39.29 14.89
CA ARG A 72 7.13 38.77 14.64
C ARG A 72 7.67 38.06 15.88
N LEU A 73 8.52 37.07 15.67
CA LEU A 73 9.23 36.39 16.75
C LEU A 73 10.17 37.34 17.51
N ASP A 74 10.72 38.35 16.82
CA ASP A 74 11.55 39.40 17.41
C ASP A 74 10.81 40.22 18.47
N ASP A 75 9.50 40.48 18.29
CA ASP A 75 8.67 41.22 19.24
C ASP A 75 8.44 40.39 20.51
N PHE A 76 8.19 39.08 20.34
CA PHE A 76 8.08 38.13 21.45
C PHE A 76 9.39 38.01 22.24
N ALA A 77 10.52 37.90 21.53
CA ALA A 77 11.85 37.84 22.15
C ALA A 77 12.23 39.15 22.88
N ALA A 78 11.82 40.31 22.33
CA ALA A 78 12.08 41.61 22.95
C ALA A 78 11.32 41.77 24.27
N GLU A 79 10.07 41.29 24.36
CA GLU A 79 9.26 41.38 25.57
C GLU A 79 9.81 40.45 26.68
N LEU A 80 10.29 39.27 26.31
CA LEU A 80 11.00 38.36 27.24
C LEU A 80 12.31 38.97 27.76
N LYS A 81 13.10 39.62 26.89
CA LYS A 81 14.33 40.32 27.28
C LYS A 81 14.06 41.53 28.19
N ALA A 82 12.95 42.25 27.97
CA ALA A 82 12.54 43.34 28.83
C ALA A 82 12.20 42.83 30.24
N LEU A 83 11.48 41.70 30.33
CA LEU A 83 11.17 41.06 31.60
C LEU A 83 12.43 40.57 32.32
N GLU A 84 13.39 39.98 31.62
CA GLU A 84 14.68 39.55 32.17
C GLU A 84 15.39 40.73 32.84
N LYS A 85 15.50 41.89 32.15
CA LYS A 85 16.11 43.13 32.68
C LYS A 85 15.37 43.68 33.90
N GLN A 86 14.03 43.58 33.95
CA GLN A 86 13.25 44.01 35.11
C GLN A 86 13.51 43.13 36.35
N ILE A 87 13.69 41.82 36.13
CA ILE A 87 14.00 40.86 37.21
C ILE A 87 15.42 41.11 37.72
N GLU A 88 16.39 41.37 36.84
CA GLU A 88 17.76 41.73 37.22
C GLU A 88 17.81 43.09 37.97
N GLY A 89 17.04 44.09 37.48
CA GLY A 89 16.95 45.42 38.11
C GLY A 89 16.31 45.38 39.51
N LYS A 90 15.34 44.50 39.77
CA LYS A 90 14.74 44.33 41.12
C LYS A 90 15.69 43.65 42.11
N LYS A 91 16.69 42.88 41.66
CA LYS A 91 17.74 42.31 42.50
C LYS A 91 18.85 43.30 42.88
N ALA A 92 18.88 44.48 42.29
CA ALA A 92 19.90 45.53 42.54
C ALA A 92 19.54 46.52 43.62
N GLY A 93 18.39 46.39 44.30
CA GLY A 93 17.84 47.35 45.28
C GLY A 93 17.96 47.01 46.75
N GLU A 94 18.74 46.04 47.20
CA GLU A 94 19.02 45.76 48.60
C GLU A 94 20.47 46.07 48.98
N GLU A 95 20.65 46.86 50.05
CA GLU A 95 21.89 47.52 50.49
C GLU A 95 23.07 46.58 50.80
N PRO A 96 24.32 47.11 50.79
CA PRO A 96 25.52 46.28 50.75
C PRO A 96 26.02 45.88 52.14
N ILE A 97 26.02 44.64 52.46
CA ILE A 97 26.83 44.06 53.54
C ILE A 97 28.23 43.80 53.02
N ARG A 98 29.22 44.38 53.69
CA ARG A 98 30.68 44.36 53.46
C ARG A 98 31.23 43.13 52.74
N ALA A 99 31.61 43.30 51.51
CA ALA A 99 32.33 42.29 50.73
C ALA A 99 33.84 42.37 50.98
N LYS A 100 34.39 41.36 51.67
CA LYS A 100 35.80 41.08 51.66
C LYS A 100 35.98 39.69 51.06
N SER A 101 36.71 39.59 49.90
CA SER A 101 37.31 38.35 49.40
C SER A 101 36.50 37.43 48.44
N TRP A 102 35.50 37.89 47.67
CA TRP A 102 34.76 36.98 46.77
C TRP A 102 34.98 37.19 45.28
N LYS A 103 35.72 38.24 44.87
CA LYS A 103 35.97 38.51 43.45
C LYS A 103 36.70 37.41 42.68
N LYS A 104 37.53 36.61 43.35
CA LYS A 104 38.22 35.48 42.72
C LYS A 104 37.31 34.23 42.60
N LYS A 105 36.32 34.01 43.48
CA LYS A 105 35.41 32.87 43.37
C LYS A 105 34.28 33.12 42.33
N LEU A 106 33.81 34.37 42.14
CA LEU A 106 32.82 34.70 41.12
C LEU A 106 33.39 34.54 39.71
N LEU A 107 34.69 34.84 39.50
CA LEU A 107 35.31 34.62 38.16
C LEU A 107 35.41 33.11 37.80
N PHE A 108 35.60 32.22 38.81
CA PHE A 108 35.61 30.78 38.60
C PHE A 108 34.22 30.18 38.46
N ILE A 109 33.20 30.72 39.12
CA ILE A 109 31.83 30.28 39.03
C ILE A 109 31.20 30.75 37.70
N GLY A 110 31.46 32.02 37.29
CA GLY A 110 31.00 32.54 35.99
C GLY A 110 31.69 31.84 34.81
N GLY A 111 33.01 31.59 34.90
CA GLY A 111 33.75 30.80 33.89
C GLY A 111 33.26 29.35 33.82
N GLY A 112 32.98 28.71 34.97
CA GLY A 112 32.44 27.37 35.03
C GLY A 112 31.01 27.25 34.44
N LEU A 113 30.15 28.28 34.68
CA LEU A 113 28.80 28.30 34.14
C LEU A 113 28.81 28.51 32.61
N VAL A 114 29.67 29.39 32.09
CA VAL A 114 29.85 29.59 30.64
C VAL A 114 30.40 28.33 29.95
N ILE A 115 31.34 27.64 30.61
CA ILE A 115 31.84 26.36 30.10
C ILE A 115 30.75 25.25 30.15
N LEU A 116 29.95 25.21 31.21
CA LEU A 116 28.82 24.27 31.33
C LEU A 116 27.71 24.59 30.31
N ILE A 117 27.40 25.86 30.08
CA ILE A 117 26.45 26.28 29.04
C ILE A 117 27.03 25.98 27.64
N GLY A 118 28.31 26.25 27.42
CA GLY A 118 29.01 25.91 26.18
C GLY A 118 29.06 24.40 25.95
N MET A 119 29.32 23.60 26.98
CA MET A 119 29.26 22.13 26.89
C MET A 119 27.83 21.62 26.71
N ALA A 120 26.84 22.24 27.37
CA ALA A 120 25.43 21.88 27.19
C ALA A 120 24.92 22.24 25.77
N LEU A 121 25.35 23.40 25.23
CA LEU A 121 25.08 23.77 23.84
C LEU A 121 25.84 22.91 22.83
N LEU A 122 27.07 22.52 23.14
CA LEU A 122 27.84 21.57 22.32
C LEU A 122 27.26 20.16 22.43
N ALA A 123 26.86 19.72 23.60
CA ALA A 123 26.16 18.46 23.80
C ALA A 123 24.79 18.50 23.12
N ALA A 124 24.02 19.57 23.25
CA ALA A 124 22.78 19.77 22.50
C ALA A 124 23.04 19.76 21.00
N ALA A 125 24.04 20.50 20.49
CA ALA A 125 24.41 20.48 19.07
C ALA A 125 24.92 19.11 18.59
N LEU A 126 25.49 18.29 19.47
CA LEU A 126 25.91 16.92 19.18
C LEU A 126 24.76 15.90 19.35
N PHE A 127 23.85 16.14 20.30
CA PHE A 127 22.64 15.32 20.51
C PHE A 127 21.50 15.67 19.55
N PHE A 128 21.36 16.93 19.15
CA PHE A 128 20.44 17.43 18.13
C PHE A 128 21.06 17.50 16.73
N LYS A 129 22.27 16.97 16.52
CA LYS A 129 22.65 16.56 15.18
C LYS A 129 21.60 15.51 14.80
N GLU A 130 20.58 15.91 14.03
CA GLU A 130 19.68 14.95 13.39
C GLU A 130 20.57 13.84 12.84
N LYS A 131 20.43 12.64 13.39
CA LYS A 131 21.00 11.47 12.74
C LYS A 131 20.58 11.59 11.29
N PRO A 132 21.49 11.51 10.31
CA PRO A 132 21.06 11.52 8.92
C PRO A 132 19.95 10.50 8.82
N LYS A 133 18.73 10.96 8.49
CA LYS A 133 17.57 10.08 8.47
C LYS A 133 17.90 9.02 7.43
N THR A 134 17.89 7.79 7.85
CA THR A 134 18.09 6.66 6.94
C THR A 134 16.94 6.70 5.94
N ILE A 135 17.25 6.61 4.65
CA ILE A 135 16.27 6.43 3.59
C ILE A 135 15.84 4.97 3.67
N ASP A 136 14.62 4.73 4.14
CA ASP A 136 14.04 3.39 4.27
C ASP A 136 12.85 3.16 3.33
N SER A 137 12.55 4.17 2.51
CA SER A 137 11.46 4.11 1.54
C SER A 137 11.79 4.85 0.24
N ILE A 138 11.47 4.21 -0.91
CA ILE A 138 11.76 4.74 -2.24
C ILE A 138 10.60 4.53 -3.21
N ALA A 139 10.39 5.50 -4.09
CA ALA A 139 9.56 5.36 -5.28
C ALA A 139 10.43 5.44 -6.54
N VAL A 140 10.35 4.43 -7.40
CA VAL A 140 10.94 4.45 -8.75
C VAL A 140 9.89 5.00 -9.68
N LEU A 141 10.01 6.27 -10.08
CA LEU A 141 9.08 6.86 -11.04
C LEU A 141 9.24 6.24 -12.43
N PRO A 142 8.19 6.27 -13.27
CA PRO A 142 8.27 5.74 -14.64
C PRO A 142 9.42 6.37 -15.40
N LEU A 143 10.37 5.54 -15.83
CA LEU A 143 11.50 5.98 -16.62
C LEU A 143 11.02 6.55 -17.95
N GLN A 144 11.60 7.67 -18.36
CA GLN A 144 11.21 8.36 -19.59
C GLN A 144 11.79 7.66 -20.81
N ASN A 145 10.98 7.54 -21.86
CA ASN A 145 11.43 7.08 -23.17
C ASN A 145 11.85 8.27 -24.03
N TYR A 146 13.15 8.56 -24.13
CA TYR A 146 13.67 9.64 -24.98
C TYR A 146 14.00 9.19 -26.43
N SER A 147 13.66 7.96 -26.81
CA SER A 147 13.85 7.50 -28.19
C SER A 147 12.91 8.20 -29.17
N HIS A 148 11.87 8.90 -28.69
CA HIS A 148 10.77 9.46 -29.48
C HIS A 148 9.99 8.44 -30.31
N ASP A 149 10.22 7.16 -30.09
CA ASP A 149 9.50 6.03 -30.68
C ASP A 149 8.51 5.45 -29.66
N PRO A 150 7.20 5.68 -29.81
CA PRO A 150 6.19 5.14 -28.88
C PRO A 150 6.19 3.61 -28.80
N GLU A 151 6.70 2.93 -29.84
CA GLU A 151 6.83 1.48 -29.82
C GLU A 151 7.90 0.97 -28.85
N GLN A 152 8.73 1.86 -28.29
CA GLN A 152 9.71 1.55 -27.26
C GLN A 152 9.25 1.87 -25.84
N ASP A 153 8.01 2.33 -25.64
CA ASP A 153 7.46 2.57 -24.30
C ASP A 153 7.49 1.30 -23.43
N TYR A 154 7.29 0.12 -24.03
CA TYR A 154 7.41 -1.14 -23.32
C TYR A 154 8.78 -1.35 -22.68
N PHE A 155 9.84 -0.81 -23.29
CA PHE A 155 11.18 -0.94 -22.75
C PHE A 155 11.38 -0.08 -21.50
N ALA A 156 10.99 1.20 -21.55
CA ALA A 156 11.08 2.09 -20.38
C ALA A 156 10.17 1.62 -19.22
N ASP A 157 8.93 1.20 -19.53
CA ASP A 157 8.00 0.66 -18.55
C ASP A 157 8.52 -0.66 -17.94
N GLY A 158 9.07 -1.54 -18.78
CA GLY A 158 9.65 -2.80 -18.33
C GLY A 158 10.90 -2.61 -17.46
N MET A 159 11.74 -1.62 -17.78
CA MET A 159 12.89 -1.26 -16.94
C MET A 159 12.47 -0.65 -15.61
N THR A 160 11.42 0.17 -15.59
CA THR A 160 10.83 0.69 -14.34
C THR A 160 10.38 -0.47 -13.46
N GLU A 161 9.64 -1.42 -14.00
CA GLU A 161 9.15 -2.59 -13.28
C GLU A 161 10.29 -3.48 -12.78
N ALA A 162 11.31 -3.71 -13.62
CA ALA A 162 12.47 -4.50 -13.24
C ALA A 162 13.25 -3.88 -12.07
N LEU A 163 13.45 -2.56 -12.06
CA LEU A 163 14.08 -1.87 -10.94
C LEU A 163 13.24 -1.93 -9.66
N ILE A 164 11.93 -1.74 -9.76
CA ILE A 164 11.01 -1.94 -8.64
C ILE A 164 11.15 -3.35 -8.08
N THR A 165 11.11 -4.37 -8.94
CA THR A 165 11.22 -5.78 -8.57
C THR A 165 12.57 -6.08 -7.90
N GLU A 166 13.70 -5.63 -8.47
CA GLU A 166 15.02 -5.86 -7.88
C GLU A 166 15.18 -5.17 -6.51
N LEU A 167 14.74 -3.93 -6.37
CA LEU A 167 14.78 -3.19 -5.11
C LEU A 167 13.81 -3.79 -4.07
N SER A 168 12.66 -4.32 -4.50
CA SER A 168 11.66 -4.91 -3.62
C SER A 168 12.12 -6.17 -2.87
N LYS A 169 13.23 -6.78 -3.31
CA LYS A 169 13.86 -7.94 -2.64
C LYS A 169 14.59 -7.55 -1.35
N ILE A 170 14.83 -6.27 -1.13
CA ILE A 170 15.56 -5.76 0.03
C ILE A 170 14.59 -5.51 1.19
N LYS A 171 14.67 -6.30 2.23
CA LYS A 171 13.74 -6.28 3.38
C LYS A 171 13.72 -4.96 4.14
N ALA A 172 14.88 -4.31 4.22
CA ALA A 172 15.02 -3.04 4.92
C ALA A 172 14.48 -1.85 4.12
N LEU A 173 14.15 -2.02 2.82
CA LEU A 173 13.71 -0.97 1.92
C LEU A 173 12.23 -1.16 1.55
N ARG A 174 11.39 -0.21 1.88
CA ARG A 174 10.02 -0.15 1.38
C ARG A 174 10.00 0.49 -0.02
N VAL A 175 9.69 -0.31 -1.02
CA VAL A 175 9.61 0.13 -2.42
C VAL A 175 8.15 0.31 -2.81
N ILE A 176 7.79 1.45 -3.37
CA ILE A 176 6.43 1.72 -3.84
C ILE A 176 6.14 0.89 -5.08
N SER A 177 4.94 0.33 -5.12
CA SER A 177 4.49 -0.53 -6.20
C SER A 177 4.40 0.21 -7.55
N ARG A 178 4.50 -0.58 -8.62
CA ARG A 178 4.28 -0.10 -9.98
C ARG A 178 2.93 0.61 -10.14
N THR A 179 1.85 0.07 -9.56
CA THR A 179 0.49 0.62 -9.69
C THR A 179 0.43 2.07 -9.26
N SER A 180 0.98 2.40 -8.09
CA SER A 180 1.00 3.78 -7.60
C SER A 180 1.92 4.69 -8.40
N VAL A 181 3.12 4.24 -8.78
CA VAL A 181 4.07 5.12 -9.48
C VAL A 181 3.67 5.40 -10.92
N MET A 182 3.02 4.46 -11.62
CA MET A 182 2.58 4.65 -13.01
C MET A 182 1.52 5.75 -13.18
N LEU A 183 0.84 6.15 -12.11
CA LEU A 183 -0.06 7.31 -12.13
C LEU A 183 0.68 8.62 -12.44
N TYR A 184 2.00 8.64 -12.24
CA TYR A 184 2.84 9.81 -12.50
C TYR A 184 3.54 9.80 -13.86
N LYS A 185 3.27 8.81 -14.73
CA LYS A 185 3.94 8.67 -16.06
C LYS A 185 3.86 9.92 -16.94
N LYS A 186 2.82 10.74 -16.77
CA LYS A 186 2.62 12.01 -17.50
C LYS A 186 2.37 13.18 -16.53
N SER A 187 2.74 13.03 -15.29
CA SER A 187 2.54 14.04 -14.27
C SER A 187 3.53 15.19 -14.42
N THR A 188 3.05 16.40 -14.17
CA THR A 188 3.88 17.61 -14.05
C THR A 188 4.01 18.09 -12.60
N LYS A 189 3.57 17.26 -11.64
CA LYS A 189 3.67 17.59 -10.22
C LYS A 189 5.13 17.68 -9.78
N PRO A 190 5.48 18.61 -8.88
CA PRO A 190 6.80 18.65 -8.26
C PRO A 190 7.12 17.36 -7.49
N LEU A 191 8.38 16.93 -7.51
CA LEU A 191 8.82 15.71 -6.83
C LEU A 191 8.50 15.68 -5.33
N PRO A 192 8.63 16.77 -4.55
CA PRO A 192 8.24 16.76 -3.14
C PRO A 192 6.75 16.48 -2.90
N GLU A 193 5.87 16.92 -3.81
CA GLU A 193 4.44 16.61 -3.75
C GLU A 193 4.17 15.13 -4.03
N ILE A 194 4.80 14.58 -5.06
CA ILE A 194 4.75 13.15 -5.38
C ILE A 194 5.24 12.30 -4.20
N ALA A 195 6.37 12.68 -3.62
CA ALA A 195 6.95 11.99 -2.47
C ALA A 195 6.03 12.03 -1.24
N HIS A 196 5.35 13.14 -1.02
CA HIS A 196 4.37 13.29 0.07
C HIS A 196 3.15 12.37 -0.16
N GLU A 197 2.61 12.32 -1.39
CA GLU A 197 1.49 11.45 -1.75
C GLU A 197 1.86 9.97 -1.60
N LEU A 198 3.07 9.59 -2.02
CA LEU A 198 3.60 8.22 -1.92
C LEU A 198 4.19 7.89 -0.54
N LYS A 199 4.37 8.90 0.32
CA LYS A 199 4.96 8.78 1.66
C LYS A 199 6.34 8.13 1.64
N VAL A 200 7.22 8.60 0.76
CA VAL A 200 8.59 8.08 0.61
C VAL A 200 9.65 9.09 1.04
N ASP A 201 10.83 8.59 1.42
CA ASP A 201 11.99 9.39 1.78
C ASP A 201 12.85 9.76 0.56
N ALA A 202 12.80 8.94 -0.50
CA ALA A 202 13.53 9.18 -1.74
C ALA A 202 12.71 8.84 -2.98
N ILE A 203 13.05 9.51 -4.08
CA ILE A 203 12.53 9.24 -5.43
C ILE A 203 13.71 8.87 -6.33
N LEU A 204 13.55 7.82 -7.13
CA LEU A 204 14.37 7.53 -8.28
C LEU A 204 13.62 7.99 -9.53
N GLU A 205 14.22 8.87 -10.30
CA GLU A 205 13.76 9.25 -11.64
C GLU A 205 14.85 9.02 -12.68
N GLY A 206 14.49 9.08 -13.94
CA GLY A 206 15.45 8.91 -15.01
C GLY A 206 14.85 8.54 -16.37
N SER A 207 15.67 7.95 -17.21
CA SER A 207 15.27 7.50 -18.56
C SER A 207 15.86 6.15 -18.89
N ALA A 208 15.17 5.42 -19.78
CA ALA A 208 15.68 4.19 -20.36
C ALA A 208 15.53 4.25 -21.89
N GLN A 209 16.62 3.98 -22.61
CA GLN A 209 16.67 4.02 -24.06
C GLN A 209 17.34 2.76 -24.59
N ARG A 210 16.87 2.29 -25.74
CA ARG A 210 17.53 1.25 -26.51
C ARG A 210 17.78 1.76 -27.93
N VAL A 211 19.02 1.64 -28.39
CA VAL A 211 19.42 1.96 -29.78
C VAL A 211 20.16 0.76 -30.36
N GLY A 212 19.48 -0.01 -31.18
CA GLY A 212 20.01 -1.29 -31.68
C GLY A 212 20.26 -2.27 -30.52
N ASP A 213 21.52 -2.71 -30.36
CA ASP A 213 21.94 -3.62 -29.33
C ASP A 213 22.51 -2.91 -28.07
N ARG A 214 22.48 -1.59 -28.05
CA ARG A 214 22.94 -0.79 -26.87
C ARG A 214 21.75 -0.29 -26.08
N ILE A 215 21.91 -0.33 -24.76
CA ILE A 215 20.96 0.24 -23.81
C ILE A 215 21.66 1.29 -22.95
N ARG A 216 20.93 2.35 -22.65
CA ARG A 216 21.36 3.40 -21.74
C ARG A 216 20.26 3.67 -20.73
N ILE A 217 20.65 3.70 -19.45
CA ILE A 217 19.81 4.12 -18.35
C ILE A 217 20.48 5.31 -17.68
N THR A 218 19.76 6.42 -17.58
CA THR A 218 20.11 7.52 -16.71
C THR A 218 19.27 7.38 -15.44
N ALA A 219 19.89 7.40 -14.29
CA ALA A 219 19.21 7.27 -13.01
C ALA A 219 19.65 8.39 -12.06
N GLN A 220 18.70 9.02 -11.37
CA GLN A 220 18.91 10.08 -10.40
C GLN A 220 18.15 9.77 -9.13
N LEU A 221 18.84 9.78 -8.00
CA LEU A 221 18.25 9.61 -6.68
C LEU A 221 18.11 10.96 -5.99
N ILE A 222 16.90 11.27 -5.55
CA ILE A 222 16.54 12.57 -5.00
C ILE A 222 15.94 12.38 -3.61
N GLU A 223 16.43 13.14 -2.63
CA GLU A 223 15.85 13.18 -1.29
C GLU A 223 14.50 13.92 -1.32
N ALA A 224 13.44 13.21 -0.92
CA ALA A 224 12.06 13.64 -1.11
C ALA A 224 11.71 14.99 -0.44
N ARG A 225 12.28 15.25 0.75
CA ARG A 225 11.93 16.44 1.55
C ARG A 225 12.60 17.71 1.09
N SER A 226 13.84 17.60 0.65
CA SER A 226 14.71 18.76 0.35
C SER A 226 14.86 18.99 -1.15
N ASP A 227 14.31 18.10 -1.99
CA ASP A 227 14.52 18.09 -3.44
C ASP A 227 16.01 18.09 -3.82
N ARG A 228 16.83 17.47 -2.97
CA ARG A 228 18.27 17.43 -3.13
C ARG A 228 18.68 16.20 -3.88
N HIS A 229 19.42 16.38 -4.97
CA HIS A 229 20.06 15.25 -5.66
C HIS A 229 21.10 14.61 -4.75
N LEU A 230 20.89 13.33 -4.44
CA LEU A 230 21.82 12.50 -3.66
C LEU A 230 22.87 11.86 -4.56
N TRP A 231 22.42 11.42 -5.74
CA TRP A 231 23.26 10.71 -6.70
C TRP A 231 22.64 10.78 -8.09
N ALA A 232 23.48 10.76 -9.12
CA ALA A 232 23.08 10.62 -10.52
C ALA A 232 24.19 9.90 -11.29
N GLU A 233 23.80 8.93 -12.14
CA GLU A 233 24.73 8.15 -12.95
C GLU A 233 24.10 7.70 -14.25
N ASP A 234 24.93 7.55 -15.28
CA ASP A 234 24.59 7.00 -16.57
C ASP A 234 25.19 5.60 -16.71
N PHE A 235 24.36 4.64 -17.06
CA PHE A 235 24.75 3.26 -17.29
C PHE A 235 24.56 2.92 -18.77
N GLU A 236 25.58 2.33 -19.38
CA GLU A 236 25.50 1.90 -20.77
C GLU A 236 26.07 0.49 -20.94
N ARG A 237 25.30 -0.42 -21.54
CA ARG A 237 25.65 -1.84 -21.72
C ARG A 237 25.10 -2.36 -23.06
N ASP A 238 25.57 -3.54 -23.45
CA ASP A 238 24.93 -4.32 -24.50
C ASP A 238 23.58 -4.88 -23.99
N PHE A 239 22.60 -5.02 -24.88
CA PHE A 239 21.26 -5.48 -24.50
C PHE A 239 21.26 -6.90 -23.89
N ARG A 240 22.19 -7.78 -24.27
CA ARG A 240 22.38 -9.10 -23.66
C ARG A 240 22.75 -9.04 -22.18
N ASP A 241 23.33 -7.93 -21.72
CA ASP A 241 23.76 -7.72 -20.33
C ASP A 241 22.69 -7.00 -19.49
N ILE A 242 21.46 -6.93 -19.98
CA ILE A 242 20.40 -6.12 -19.35
C ILE A 242 20.10 -6.57 -17.92
N LEU A 243 20.14 -7.86 -17.60
CA LEU A 243 19.92 -8.34 -16.23
C LEU A 243 21.05 -7.94 -15.30
N PHE A 244 22.30 -7.89 -15.78
CA PHE A 244 23.43 -7.34 -15.03
C PHE A 244 23.25 -5.85 -14.78
N LEU A 245 22.78 -5.11 -15.80
CA LEU A 245 22.53 -3.68 -15.69
C LEU A 245 21.45 -3.36 -14.67
N GLN A 246 20.33 -4.08 -14.67
CA GLN A 246 19.26 -3.91 -13.67
C GLN A 246 19.81 -4.07 -12.23
N LYS A 247 20.61 -5.09 -11.99
CA LYS A 247 21.24 -5.35 -10.69
C LYS A 247 22.34 -4.34 -10.35
N GLU A 248 23.08 -3.87 -11.33
CA GLU A 248 24.10 -2.82 -11.16
C GLU A 248 23.46 -1.50 -10.69
N VAL A 249 22.39 -1.05 -11.36
CA VAL A 249 21.63 0.13 -10.97
C VAL A 249 21.06 -0.04 -9.55
N SER A 250 20.45 -1.18 -9.26
CA SER A 250 19.87 -1.45 -7.94
C SER A 250 20.93 -1.46 -6.83
N ARG A 251 22.13 -1.99 -7.08
CA ARG A 251 23.26 -1.94 -6.14
C ARG A 251 23.78 -0.51 -5.92
N ALA A 252 23.90 0.28 -6.98
CA ALA A 252 24.30 1.67 -6.87
C ALA A 252 23.32 2.45 -5.97
N ILE A 253 22.02 2.30 -6.20
CA ILE A 253 20.97 2.91 -5.37
C ILE A 253 21.10 2.49 -3.91
N THR A 254 21.19 1.20 -3.62
CA THR A 254 21.26 0.69 -2.24
C THR A 254 22.52 1.12 -1.50
N SER A 255 23.64 1.26 -2.23
CA SER A 255 24.89 1.81 -1.68
C SER A 255 24.72 3.27 -1.29
N GLU A 256 24.09 4.08 -2.14
CA GLU A 256 23.90 5.51 -1.90
C GLU A 256 22.96 5.80 -0.73
N ILE A 257 21.85 5.05 -0.61
CA ILE A 257 20.95 5.20 0.54
C ILE A 257 21.48 4.58 1.82
N ARG A 258 22.63 3.88 1.75
CA ARG A 258 23.31 3.22 2.89
C ARG A 258 22.41 2.29 3.68
N ILE A 259 21.50 1.60 2.99
CA ILE A 259 20.61 0.66 3.63
C ILE A 259 21.34 -0.63 3.98
N ALA A 260 20.93 -1.26 5.09
CA ALA A 260 21.49 -2.55 5.48
C ALA A 260 21.00 -3.66 4.53
N VAL A 261 21.93 -4.28 3.81
CA VAL A 261 21.68 -5.39 2.89
C VAL A 261 22.30 -6.64 3.49
N THR A 262 21.54 -7.73 3.61
CA THR A 262 22.05 -9.01 4.11
C THR A 262 23.02 -9.66 3.11
N PRO A 263 23.88 -10.61 3.54
CA PRO A 263 24.76 -11.34 2.64
C PRO A 263 23.98 -12.05 1.51
N GLU A 264 22.80 -12.60 1.80
CA GLU A 264 21.92 -13.27 0.84
C GLU A 264 21.38 -12.29 -0.20
N GLU A 265 20.85 -11.14 0.23
CA GLU A 265 20.36 -10.07 -0.64
C GLU A 265 21.50 -9.51 -1.51
N SER A 266 22.69 -9.30 -0.91
CA SER A 266 23.89 -8.86 -1.65
C SER A 266 24.29 -9.86 -2.74
N LYS A 267 24.21 -11.17 -2.43
CA LYS A 267 24.45 -12.24 -3.41
C LYS A 267 23.41 -12.19 -4.52
N GLN A 268 22.12 -12.05 -4.21
CA GLN A 268 21.05 -11.94 -5.21
C GLN A 268 21.23 -10.74 -6.14
N LEU A 269 21.61 -9.57 -5.59
CA LEU A 269 21.92 -8.38 -6.38
C LEU A 269 23.20 -8.50 -7.22
N SER A 270 24.14 -9.41 -6.88
CA SER A 270 25.38 -9.58 -7.62
C SER A 270 25.33 -10.70 -8.66
N THR A 271 24.43 -11.66 -8.50
CA THR A 271 24.33 -12.82 -9.41
C THR A 271 23.32 -12.53 -10.51
N ALA A 272 23.77 -12.42 -11.74
CA ALA A 272 22.95 -12.36 -12.93
C ALA A 272 23.54 -13.31 -13.98
N ARG A 273 22.73 -13.78 -14.91
CA ARG A 273 23.17 -14.52 -16.07
C ARG A 273 23.00 -13.67 -17.33
N GLU A 274 23.82 -13.94 -18.33
CA GLU A 274 23.50 -13.43 -19.67
C GLU A 274 22.15 -13.99 -20.12
N VAL A 275 21.39 -13.19 -20.80
CA VAL A 275 20.09 -13.56 -21.34
C VAL A 275 20.11 -13.40 -22.86
N ASN A 276 19.40 -14.29 -23.56
CA ASN A 276 19.17 -14.09 -24.97
C ASN A 276 18.40 -12.78 -25.20
N ALA A 277 18.97 -11.86 -25.96
CA ALA A 277 18.40 -10.52 -26.18
C ALA A 277 16.97 -10.57 -26.74
N GLU A 278 16.71 -11.47 -27.72
CA GLU A 278 15.37 -11.63 -28.29
C GLU A 278 14.38 -12.24 -27.29
N ALA A 279 14.86 -13.11 -26.40
CA ALA A 279 14.03 -13.67 -25.32
C ALA A 279 13.63 -12.59 -24.32
N HIS A 280 14.58 -11.76 -23.89
CA HIS A 280 14.30 -10.69 -22.96
C HIS A 280 13.39 -9.62 -23.55
N GLU A 281 13.59 -9.23 -24.83
CA GLU A 281 12.70 -8.31 -25.52
C GLU A 281 11.27 -8.87 -25.60
N ALA A 282 11.13 -10.13 -25.94
CA ALA A 282 9.82 -10.79 -25.95
C ALA A 282 9.19 -10.81 -24.55
N TYR A 283 9.96 -11.11 -23.51
CA TYR A 283 9.49 -11.07 -22.12
C TYR A 283 8.96 -9.68 -21.75
N LEU A 284 9.71 -8.59 -22.02
CA LEU A 284 9.27 -7.23 -21.71
C LEU A 284 7.98 -6.84 -22.43
N LYS A 285 7.84 -7.25 -23.72
CA LYS A 285 6.59 -7.04 -24.47
C LYS A 285 5.42 -7.81 -23.89
N GLY A 286 5.67 -9.05 -23.46
CA GLY A 286 4.68 -9.87 -22.73
C GLY A 286 4.22 -9.18 -21.45
N LEU A 287 5.16 -8.75 -20.63
CA LEU A 287 4.90 -8.06 -19.36
C LEU A 287 4.10 -6.76 -19.56
N TYR A 288 4.50 -5.94 -20.53
CA TYR A 288 3.77 -4.71 -20.90
C TYR A 288 2.32 -5.00 -21.27
N LEU A 289 2.07 -6.10 -22.00
CA LEU A 289 0.72 -6.46 -22.46
C LEU A 289 -0.16 -6.96 -21.31
N ILE A 290 0.35 -7.89 -20.47
CA ILE A 290 -0.47 -8.45 -19.39
C ILE A 290 -0.89 -7.38 -18.37
N ASN A 291 -0.10 -6.34 -18.19
CA ASN A 291 -0.42 -5.19 -17.33
C ASN A 291 -1.59 -4.33 -17.85
N LYS A 292 -2.05 -4.51 -19.11
CA LYS A 292 -3.27 -3.85 -19.62
C LYS A 292 -4.56 -4.54 -19.17
N PHE A 293 -4.46 -5.76 -18.71
CA PHE A 293 -5.55 -6.53 -18.10
C PHE A 293 -6.78 -6.68 -19.02
N THR A 294 -6.59 -6.90 -20.33
CA THR A 294 -7.65 -7.23 -21.29
C THR A 294 -7.45 -8.63 -21.84
N GLU A 295 -8.54 -9.36 -22.20
CA GLU A 295 -8.46 -10.69 -22.80
C GLU A 295 -7.51 -10.73 -24.01
N THR A 296 -7.63 -9.74 -24.89
CA THR A 296 -6.78 -9.64 -26.09
C THR A 296 -5.32 -9.46 -25.74
N ASP A 297 -4.99 -8.59 -24.78
CA ASP A 297 -3.60 -8.33 -24.42
C ASP A 297 -3.00 -9.47 -23.59
N LEU A 298 -3.78 -10.13 -22.72
CA LEU A 298 -3.35 -11.34 -22.01
C LEU A 298 -2.98 -12.46 -23.00
N ASN A 299 -3.81 -12.74 -24.00
CA ASN A 299 -3.50 -13.75 -25.03
C ASN A 299 -2.26 -13.39 -25.88
N LYS A 300 -2.06 -12.11 -26.20
CA LYS A 300 -0.83 -11.64 -26.85
C LYS A 300 0.39 -11.79 -25.93
N GLY A 301 0.22 -11.51 -24.63
CA GLY A 301 1.25 -11.71 -23.60
C GLY A 301 1.75 -13.14 -23.56
N ILE A 302 0.84 -14.14 -23.54
CA ILE A 302 1.18 -15.56 -23.64
C ILE A 302 2.07 -15.82 -24.85
N ALA A 303 1.66 -15.37 -26.04
CA ALA A 303 2.44 -15.59 -27.26
C ALA A 303 3.86 -15.00 -27.19
N PHE A 304 4.03 -13.85 -26.53
CA PHE A 304 5.34 -13.23 -26.33
C PHE A 304 6.19 -14.00 -25.30
N PHE A 305 5.63 -14.49 -24.19
CA PHE A 305 6.36 -15.32 -23.24
C PHE A 305 6.76 -16.67 -23.86
N GLU A 306 5.88 -17.30 -24.64
CA GLU A 306 6.23 -18.50 -25.39
C GLU A 306 7.34 -18.25 -26.43
N LYS A 307 7.33 -17.07 -27.09
CA LYS A 307 8.42 -16.66 -27.97
C LYS A 307 9.72 -16.50 -27.19
N ALA A 308 9.68 -15.93 -25.99
CA ALA A 308 10.85 -15.81 -25.12
C ALA A 308 11.43 -17.20 -24.79
N LEU A 309 10.59 -18.15 -24.40
CA LEU A 309 10.97 -19.52 -24.04
C LEU A 309 11.48 -20.35 -25.24
N LYS A 310 11.04 -20.07 -26.46
CA LYS A 310 11.62 -20.67 -27.68
C LYS A 310 13.07 -20.20 -27.91
N LYS A 311 13.42 -18.98 -27.48
CA LYS A 311 14.76 -18.41 -27.63
C LYS A 311 15.67 -18.76 -26.44
N ASP A 312 15.10 -18.87 -25.25
CA ASP A 312 15.80 -19.20 -24.01
C ASP A 312 14.90 -20.08 -23.13
N PRO A 313 15.00 -21.43 -23.27
CA PRO A 313 14.17 -22.38 -22.51
C PRO A 313 14.38 -22.35 -20.98
N GLU A 314 15.45 -21.71 -20.51
CA GLU A 314 15.75 -21.56 -19.08
C GLU A 314 15.47 -20.15 -18.57
N TYR A 315 14.61 -19.39 -19.26
CA TYR A 315 14.25 -18.05 -18.85
C TYR A 315 13.10 -18.08 -17.82
N ALA A 316 13.47 -18.20 -16.53
CA ALA A 316 12.53 -18.36 -15.41
C ALA A 316 11.45 -17.28 -15.35
N LEU A 317 11.79 -16.00 -15.62
CA LEU A 317 10.84 -14.89 -15.60
C LEU A 317 9.73 -15.05 -16.65
N ALA A 318 10.01 -15.65 -17.81
CA ALA A 318 8.97 -15.89 -18.82
C ALA A 318 7.98 -16.98 -18.38
N TYR A 319 8.45 -18.00 -17.67
CA TYR A 319 7.55 -18.98 -17.03
C TYR A 319 6.70 -18.33 -15.94
N THR A 320 7.27 -17.44 -15.12
CA THR A 320 6.50 -16.68 -14.12
C THR A 320 5.43 -15.84 -14.80
N GLY A 321 5.78 -15.11 -15.86
CA GLY A 321 4.82 -14.32 -16.64
C GLY A 321 3.68 -15.14 -17.25
N LEU A 322 3.97 -16.38 -17.74
CA LEU A 322 2.92 -17.30 -18.16
C LEU A 322 2.02 -17.71 -16.98
N ALA A 323 2.61 -18.05 -15.85
CA ALA A 323 1.86 -18.46 -14.65
C ALA A 323 0.92 -17.35 -14.18
N GLU A 324 1.40 -16.13 -14.07
CA GLU A 324 0.61 -14.92 -13.72
C GLU A 324 -0.47 -14.62 -14.78
N THR A 325 -0.17 -14.83 -16.07
CA THR A 325 -1.17 -14.61 -17.11
C THR A 325 -2.34 -15.58 -16.99
N TYR A 326 -2.07 -16.85 -16.68
CA TYR A 326 -3.15 -17.83 -16.44
C TYR A 326 -3.92 -17.55 -15.15
N ASP A 327 -3.28 -16.98 -14.12
CA ASP A 327 -3.96 -16.49 -12.92
C ASP A 327 -4.93 -15.34 -13.24
N ASN A 328 -4.47 -14.37 -14.05
CA ASN A 328 -5.32 -13.28 -14.53
C ASN A 328 -6.50 -13.79 -15.39
N LEU A 329 -6.27 -14.74 -16.28
CA LEU A 329 -7.33 -15.35 -17.08
C LEU A 329 -8.35 -16.11 -16.21
N LEU A 330 -7.87 -16.81 -15.18
CA LEU A 330 -8.73 -17.49 -14.20
C LEU A 330 -9.57 -16.48 -13.42
N PHE A 331 -8.94 -15.43 -12.92
CA PHE A 331 -9.62 -14.34 -12.19
C PHE A 331 -10.72 -13.69 -13.03
N MET A 332 -10.47 -13.46 -14.33
CA MET A 332 -11.43 -12.91 -15.27
C MET A 332 -12.47 -13.95 -15.76
N SER A 333 -12.41 -15.20 -15.31
CA SER A 333 -13.26 -16.31 -15.76
C SER A 333 -13.18 -16.59 -17.28
N LEU A 334 -12.02 -16.31 -17.91
CA LEU A 334 -11.75 -16.51 -19.34
C LEU A 334 -11.20 -17.90 -19.65
N VAL A 335 -10.81 -18.66 -18.64
CA VAL A 335 -10.33 -20.04 -18.73
C VAL A 335 -11.08 -20.92 -17.73
N ARG A 336 -11.25 -22.21 -18.06
CA ARG A 336 -11.84 -23.17 -17.12
C ARG A 336 -10.91 -23.34 -15.92
N PRO A 337 -11.44 -23.35 -14.66
CA PRO A 337 -10.59 -23.37 -13.46
C PRO A 337 -9.55 -24.50 -13.47
N LYS A 338 -9.95 -25.75 -13.77
CA LYS A 338 -8.98 -26.87 -13.83
C LYS A 338 -7.86 -26.65 -14.84
N GLU A 339 -8.18 -26.14 -16.02
CA GLU A 339 -7.20 -25.88 -17.08
C GLU A 339 -6.24 -24.76 -16.66
N GLY A 340 -6.79 -23.62 -16.21
CA GLY A 340 -5.99 -22.49 -15.73
C GLY A 340 -5.06 -22.89 -14.59
N LEU A 341 -5.59 -23.56 -13.55
CA LEU A 341 -4.81 -24.02 -12.39
C LEU A 341 -3.71 -25.02 -12.77
N GLN A 342 -3.97 -25.91 -13.75
CA GLN A 342 -2.95 -26.83 -14.26
C GLN A 342 -1.80 -26.08 -14.92
N LYS A 343 -2.12 -25.06 -15.75
CA LYS A 343 -1.11 -24.22 -16.41
C LYS A 343 -0.34 -23.36 -15.42
N MET A 344 -1.02 -22.76 -14.46
CA MET A 344 -0.41 -22.03 -13.36
C MET A 344 0.61 -22.90 -12.62
N LYS A 345 0.21 -24.11 -12.23
CA LYS A 345 1.07 -25.08 -11.52
C LYS A 345 2.29 -25.47 -12.34
N GLU A 346 2.07 -25.85 -13.61
CA GLU A 346 3.13 -26.25 -14.55
C GLU A 346 4.21 -25.15 -14.68
N TYR A 347 3.78 -23.93 -14.98
CA TYR A 347 4.70 -22.82 -15.23
C TYR A 347 5.37 -22.30 -13.96
N ALA A 348 4.65 -22.17 -12.86
CA ALA A 348 5.24 -21.74 -11.58
C ALA A 348 6.29 -22.74 -11.07
N LEU A 349 6.02 -24.05 -11.14
CA LEU A 349 6.99 -25.08 -10.75
C LEU A 349 8.21 -25.08 -11.70
N LYS A 350 8.01 -24.85 -12.99
CA LYS A 350 9.13 -24.74 -13.93
C LYS A 350 9.98 -23.51 -13.66
N ALA A 351 9.36 -22.37 -13.38
CA ALA A 351 10.06 -21.14 -12.97
C ALA A 351 10.94 -21.40 -11.73
N LEU A 352 10.35 -21.97 -10.66
CA LEU A 352 11.05 -22.25 -9.40
C LEU A 352 12.10 -23.35 -9.53
N SER A 353 12.00 -24.26 -10.48
CA SER A 353 13.06 -25.25 -10.76
C SER A 353 14.33 -24.60 -11.35
N ILE A 354 14.21 -23.40 -11.92
CA ILE A 354 15.31 -22.63 -12.50
C ILE A 354 15.82 -21.58 -11.49
N ASP A 355 14.88 -20.90 -10.82
CA ASP A 355 15.19 -19.88 -9.80
C ASP A 355 14.16 -19.98 -8.66
N GLU A 356 14.59 -20.57 -7.54
CA GLU A 356 13.75 -20.78 -6.35
C GLU A 356 13.44 -19.46 -5.59
N SER A 357 14.08 -18.37 -5.94
CA SER A 357 13.91 -17.07 -5.26
C SER A 357 12.85 -16.16 -5.90
N LEU A 358 12.05 -16.67 -6.84
CA LEU A 358 10.99 -15.91 -7.52
C LEU A 358 9.74 -15.83 -6.64
N GLY A 359 9.57 -14.72 -5.91
CA GLY A 359 8.43 -14.50 -5.02
C GLY A 359 7.09 -14.54 -5.74
N GLU A 360 7.01 -14.04 -6.96
CA GLU A 360 5.82 -14.03 -7.80
C GLU A 360 5.39 -15.46 -8.19
N ALA A 361 6.34 -16.35 -8.46
CA ALA A 361 6.03 -17.76 -8.73
C ALA A 361 5.49 -18.50 -7.49
N HIS A 362 6.01 -18.19 -6.29
CA HIS A 362 5.46 -18.66 -5.03
C HIS A 362 4.04 -18.13 -4.80
N LEU A 363 3.76 -16.86 -5.15
CA LEU A 363 2.42 -16.30 -5.08
C LEU A 363 1.44 -17.09 -5.94
N VAL A 364 1.79 -17.41 -7.19
CA VAL A 364 0.94 -18.23 -8.07
C VAL A 364 0.74 -19.63 -7.49
N LEU A 365 1.79 -20.26 -6.93
CA LEU A 365 1.64 -21.57 -6.28
C LEU A 365 0.74 -21.52 -5.05
N SER A 366 0.70 -20.41 -4.32
CA SER A 366 -0.24 -20.26 -3.19
C SER A 366 -1.69 -20.36 -3.67
N ALA A 367 -2.04 -19.71 -4.80
CA ALA A 367 -3.36 -19.80 -5.40
C ALA A 367 -3.67 -21.25 -5.88
N VAL A 368 -2.70 -21.92 -6.50
CA VAL A 368 -2.86 -23.32 -6.93
C VAL A 368 -3.11 -24.23 -5.72
N LYS A 369 -2.30 -24.14 -4.66
CA LYS A 369 -2.49 -24.97 -3.46
C LYS A 369 -3.82 -24.68 -2.78
N MET A 370 -4.24 -23.43 -2.73
CA MET A 370 -5.51 -23.02 -2.15
C MET A 370 -6.70 -23.59 -2.93
N ILE A 371 -6.73 -23.36 -4.24
CA ILE A 371 -7.91 -23.61 -5.07
C ILE A 371 -7.93 -25.05 -5.61
N ASN A 372 -6.79 -25.53 -6.16
CA ASN A 372 -6.71 -26.86 -6.76
C ASN A 372 -6.53 -27.96 -5.73
N ASP A 373 -5.61 -27.79 -4.80
CA ASP A 373 -5.19 -28.85 -3.89
C ASP A 373 -5.96 -28.81 -2.56
N TRP A 374 -6.57 -27.66 -2.18
CA TRP A 374 -7.17 -27.38 -0.88
C TRP A 374 -6.17 -27.60 0.27
N ASP A 375 -4.89 -27.40 -0.02
CA ASP A 375 -3.79 -27.49 0.95
C ASP A 375 -3.58 -26.10 1.62
N PHE A 376 -4.42 -25.75 2.58
CA PHE A 376 -4.35 -24.45 3.26
C PHE A 376 -3.04 -24.22 4.04
N PRO A 377 -2.46 -25.23 4.73
CA PRO A 377 -1.13 -25.09 5.31
C PRO A 377 -0.04 -24.84 4.25
N GLY A 378 -0.12 -25.52 3.11
CA GLY A 378 0.78 -25.31 1.97
C GLY A 378 0.61 -23.93 1.36
N THR A 379 -0.62 -23.45 1.22
CA THR A 379 -0.95 -22.11 0.76
C THR A 379 -0.25 -21.04 1.62
N GLU A 380 -0.37 -21.15 2.94
CA GLU A 380 0.26 -20.21 3.87
C GLU A 380 1.79 -20.25 3.78
N ARG A 381 2.40 -21.43 3.57
CA ARG A 381 3.84 -21.55 3.34
C ARG A 381 4.27 -20.81 2.08
N GLU A 382 3.55 -20.97 0.97
CA GLU A 382 3.88 -20.29 -0.28
C GLU A 382 3.74 -18.76 -0.17
N PHE A 383 2.70 -18.23 0.50
CA PHE A 383 2.60 -16.81 0.79
C PHE A 383 3.80 -16.29 1.60
N LYS A 384 4.23 -17.03 2.61
CA LYS A 384 5.41 -16.65 3.41
C LYS A 384 6.69 -16.66 2.59
N LEU A 385 6.87 -17.62 1.68
CA LEU A 385 8.00 -17.65 0.75
C LEU A 385 7.93 -16.48 -0.24
N ALA A 386 6.75 -16.19 -0.79
CA ALA A 386 6.56 -15.03 -1.66
C ALA A 386 6.97 -13.72 -0.97
N LEU A 387 6.55 -13.50 0.28
CA LEU A 387 6.97 -12.33 1.08
C LEU A 387 8.43 -12.37 1.52
N GLN A 388 9.01 -13.54 1.67
CA GLN A 388 10.43 -13.67 1.99
C GLN A 388 11.31 -13.19 0.84
N PHE A 389 10.94 -13.53 -0.41
CA PHE A 389 11.71 -13.21 -1.60
C PHE A 389 11.35 -11.86 -2.24
N SER A 390 10.09 -11.41 -2.09
CA SER A 390 9.58 -10.13 -2.62
C SER A 390 8.81 -9.37 -1.54
N PRO A 391 9.48 -8.85 -0.47
CA PRO A 391 8.83 -8.24 0.70
C PRO A 391 8.11 -6.92 0.43
N SER A 392 8.32 -6.28 -0.70
CA SER A 392 7.59 -5.08 -1.14
C SER A 392 6.63 -5.34 -2.31
N TYR A 393 6.22 -6.60 -2.54
CA TYR A 393 5.23 -6.94 -3.57
C TYR A 393 3.81 -6.89 -2.97
N SER A 394 3.10 -5.76 -3.17
CA SER A 394 1.79 -5.47 -2.54
C SER A 394 0.72 -6.51 -2.86
N THR A 395 0.76 -7.11 -4.05
CA THR A 395 -0.18 -8.14 -4.50
C THR A 395 -0.15 -9.37 -3.58
N THR A 396 1.03 -9.79 -3.11
CA THR A 396 1.15 -10.91 -2.17
C THR A 396 0.43 -10.63 -0.85
N TYR A 397 0.62 -9.44 -0.28
CA TYR A 397 -0.07 -9.04 0.95
C TYR A 397 -1.59 -9.02 0.77
N THR A 398 -2.06 -8.55 -0.38
CA THR A 398 -3.50 -8.47 -0.69
C THR A 398 -4.14 -9.86 -0.73
N TRP A 399 -3.57 -10.77 -1.51
CA TRP A 399 -4.11 -12.13 -1.62
C TRP A 399 -3.93 -12.94 -0.35
N TYR A 400 -2.84 -12.73 0.38
CA TYR A 400 -2.65 -13.37 1.69
C TYR A 400 -3.70 -12.86 2.70
N ALA A 401 -4.03 -11.57 2.69
CA ALA A 401 -5.11 -11.03 3.51
C ALA A 401 -6.48 -11.65 3.15
N CYS A 402 -6.79 -11.76 1.86
CA CYS A 402 -8.01 -12.44 1.42
C CYS A 402 -8.06 -13.90 1.93
N PHE A 403 -6.95 -14.62 1.80
CA PHE A 403 -6.85 -15.98 2.34
C PHE A 403 -7.08 -16.02 3.87
N MET A 404 -6.50 -15.10 4.63
CA MET A 404 -6.73 -14.99 6.07
C MET A 404 -8.20 -14.75 6.41
N LEU A 405 -8.89 -13.88 5.65
CA LEU A 405 -10.32 -13.63 5.83
C LEU A 405 -11.15 -14.89 5.58
N TRP A 406 -10.86 -15.62 4.51
CA TRP A 406 -11.58 -16.87 4.21
C TRP A 406 -11.31 -17.96 5.23
N MET A 407 -10.15 -17.90 5.92
CA MET A 407 -9.84 -18.79 7.06
C MET A 407 -10.38 -18.25 8.40
N GLY A 408 -11.00 -17.06 8.45
CA GLY A 408 -11.56 -16.43 9.65
C GLY A 408 -10.52 -15.81 10.56
N ARG A 409 -9.33 -15.48 10.04
CA ARG A 409 -8.21 -14.82 10.74
C ARG A 409 -8.21 -13.31 10.45
N ASN A 410 -9.26 -12.61 10.89
CA ASN A 410 -9.55 -11.24 10.47
C ASN A 410 -8.47 -10.22 10.92
N ASP A 411 -7.93 -10.33 12.14
CA ASP A 411 -6.91 -9.40 12.64
C ASP A 411 -5.61 -9.49 11.82
N GLU A 412 -5.21 -10.70 11.42
CA GLU A 412 -4.05 -10.90 10.58
C GLU A 412 -4.28 -10.34 9.16
N ALA A 413 -5.49 -10.51 8.64
CA ALA A 413 -5.87 -9.94 7.35
C ALA A 413 -5.77 -8.41 7.35
N LEU A 414 -6.28 -7.74 8.39
CA LEU A 414 -6.21 -6.29 8.52
C LEU A 414 -4.76 -5.79 8.59
N THR A 415 -3.88 -6.50 9.30
CA THR A 415 -2.44 -6.19 9.36
C THR A 415 -1.79 -6.29 7.97
N LEU A 416 -2.11 -7.34 7.22
CA LEU A 416 -1.60 -7.54 5.86
C LEU A 416 -2.10 -6.45 4.90
N ILE A 417 -3.37 -6.06 4.97
CA ILE A 417 -3.93 -4.97 4.15
C ILE A 417 -3.26 -3.64 4.48
N GLN A 418 -3.01 -3.35 5.75
CA GLN A 418 -2.29 -2.14 6.13
C GLN A 418 -0.89 -2.12 5.49
N ARG A 419 -0.17 -3.25 5.54
CA ARG A 419 1.15 -3.35 4.91
C ARG A 419 1.08 -3.19 3.39
N ALA A 420 0.09 -3.79 2.74
CA ALA A 420 -0.15 -3.57 1.31
C ALA A 420 -0.35 -2.09 0.97
N GLN A 421 -1.15 -1.36 1.78
CA GLN A 421 -1.40 0.08 1.59
C GLN A 421 -0.17 0.96 1.80
N GLU A 422 0.79 0.54 2.64
CA GLU A 422 2.07 1.24 2.77
C GLU A 422 2.92 1.13 1.50
N ILE A 423 2.85 -0.02 0.81
CA ILE A 423 3.60 -0.31 -0.42
C ILE A 423 2.89 0.26 -1.65
N ASP A 424 1.56 0.28 -1.65
CA ASP A 424 0.73 0.72 -2.78
C ASP A 424 -0.36 1.71 -2.33
N PRO A 425 0.04 2.92 -1.87
CA PRO A 425 -0.86 3.84 -1.17
C PRO A 425 -1.96 4.42 -2.06
N LEU A 426 -1.75 4.47 -3.37
CA LEU A 426 -2.69 5.06 -4.32
C LEU A 426 -3.53 4.02 -5.06
N SER A 427 -3.35 2.73 -4.78
CA SER A 427 -4.10 1.65 -5.45
C SER A 427 -5.61 1.73 -5.15
N PRO A 428 -6.46 1.94 -6.15
CA PRO A 428 -7.91 1.85 -5.97
C PRO A 428 -8.35 0.45 -5.56
N THR A 429 -7.69 -0.56 -6.11
CA THR A 429 -7.95 -1.96 -5.80
C THR A 429 -7.74 -2.25 -4.32
N LEU A 430 -6.63 -1.82 -3.71
CA LEU A 430 -6.38 -2.01 -2.27
C LEU A 430 -7.37 -1.25 -1.40
N ARG A 431 -7.77 -0.05 -1.81
CA ARG A 431 -8.83 0.68 -1.10
C ARG A 431 -10.15 -0.09 -1.13
N GLY A 432 -10.51 -0.65 -2.29
CA GLY A 432 -11.68 -1.51 -2.44
C GLY A 432 -11.59 -2.77 -1.58
N PHE A 433 -10.46 -3.48 -1.60
CA PHE A 433 -10.24 -4.65 -0.75
C PHE A 433 -10.33 -4.32 0.75
N SER A 434 -9.88 -3.15 1.19
CA SER A 434 -10.09 -2.70 2.57
C SER A 434 -11.59 -2.62 2.92
N GLY A 435 -12.43 -2.13 2.00
CA GLY A 435 -13.89 -2.12 2.15
C GLY A 435 -14.48 -3.54 2.19
N TYR A 436 -13.99 -4.43 1.33
CA TYR A 436 -14.38 -5.85 1.30
C TYR A 436 -14.00 -6.58 2.59
N CYS A 437 -12.81 -6.32 3.16
CA CYS A 437 -12.42 -6.85 4.46
C CYS A 437 -13.41 -6.45 5.56
N LEU A 438 -13.80 -5.17 5.61
CA LEU A 438 -14.81 -4.67 6.56
C LEU A 438 -16.19 -5.31 6.34
N TYR A 439 -16.55 -5.62 5.08
CA TYR A 439 -17.77 -6.36 4.76
C TYR A 439 -17.73 -7.78 5.32
N LEU A 440 -16.67 -8.54 5.08
CA LEU A 440 -16.51 -9.90 5.61
C LEU A 440 -16.45 -9.93 7.15
N ASP A 441 -15.91 -8.87 7.76
CA ASP A 441 -15.90 -8.66 9.22
C ASP A 441 -17.22 -8.09 9.75
N ARG A 442 -18.25 -7.93 8.91
CA ARG A 442 -19.60 -7.41 9.24
C ARG A 442 -19.64 -5.98 9.76
N GLN A 443 -18.58 -5.22 9.58
CA GLN A 443 -18.53 -3.79 9.89
C GLN A 443 -19.18 -2.97 8.74
N TYR A 444 -20.44 -3.26 8.44
CA TYR A 444 -21.13 -2.77 7.22
C TYR A 444 -21.12 -1.25 7.07
N ASP A 445 -21.33 -0.49 8.15
CA ASP A 445 -21.37 0.97 8.05
C ASP A 445 -19.99 1.55 7.71
N LYS A 446 -18.91 1.00 8.28
CA LYS A 446 -17.54 1.39 7.92
C LYS A 446 -17.19 0.95 6.49
N ALA A 447 -17.62 -0.24 6.08
CA ALA A 447 -17.44 -0.74 4.72
C ALA A 447 -18.11 0.19 3.69
N ILE A 448 -19.36 0.62 3.95
CA ILE A 448 -20.10 1.56 3.08
C ILE A 448 -19.33 2.87 2.92
N ILE A 449 -18.83 3.45 4.01
CA ILE A 449 -18.06 4.70 3.97
C ILE A 449 -16.83 4.51 3.10
N ARG A 450 -16.01 3.50 3.40
CA ARG A 450 -14.75 3.23 2.69
C ARG A 450 -14.96 2.98 1.20
N ILE A 451 -15.97 2.17 0.84
CA ILE A 451 -16.27 1.85 -0.56
C ILE A 451 -16.79 3.09 -1.30
N LYS A 452 -17.67 3.91 -0.68
CA LYS A 452 -18.15 5.14 -1.30
C LYS A 452 -17.03 6.16 -1.52
N GLU A 453 -16.09 6.29 -0.59
CA GLU A 453 -14.89 7.11 -0.77
C GLU A 453 -14.09 6.66 -2.00
N ASN A 454 -13.89 5.35 -2.17
CA ASN A 454 -13.17 4.81 -3.31
C ASN A 454 -13.93 5.01 -4.63
N LEU A 455 -15.24 4.73 -4.66
CA LEU A 455 -16.10 4.95 -5.85
C LEU A 455 -16.18 6.42 -6.27
N ALA A 456 -16.01 7.36 -5.33
CA ALA A 456 -15.97 8.79 -5.65
C ALA A 456 -14.66 9.19 -6.36
N LEU A 457 -13.57 8.46 -6.11
CA LEU A 457 -12.28 8.66 -6.77
C LEU A 457 -12.21 7.90 -8.10
N GLU A 458 -12.64 6.63 -8.09
CA GLU A 458 -12.57 5.75 -9.25
C GLU A 458 -13.75 4.77 -9.27
N PRO A 459 -14.77 5.04 -10.09
CA PRO A 459 -15.89 4.13 -10.30
C PRO A 459 -15.42 2.79 -10.86
N ASN A 460 -15.82 1.67 -10.22
CA ASN A 460 -15.40 0.34 -10.64
C ASN A 460 -16.43 -0.74 -10.30
N VAL A 461 -16.29 -1.90 -10.95
CA VAL A 461 -17.18 -3.05 -10.81
C VAL A 461 -17.12 -3.63 -9.40
N PHE A 462 -15.93 -3.86 -8.85
CA PHE A 462 -15.71 -4.57 -7.60
C PHE A 462 -16.37 -3.86 -6.42
N ASP A 463 -16.11 -2.57 -6.26
CA ASP A 463 -16.70 -1.77 -5.19
C ASP A 463 -18.22 -1.62 -5.33
N SER A 464 -18.70 -1.44 -6.56
CA SER A 464 -20.15 -1.34 -6.81
C SER A 464 -20.85 -2.65 -6.45
N SER A 465 -20.27 -3.80 -6.80
CA SER A 465 -20.82 -5.11 -6.46
C SER A 465 -20.75 -5.36 -4.95
N THR A 466 -19.61 -5.06 -4.31
CA THR A 466 -19.46 -5.22 -2.84
C THR A 466 -20.46 -4.34 -2.09
N LEU A 467 -20.66 -3.09 -2.52
CA LEU A 467 -21.66 -2.20 -1.92
C LEU A 467 -23.08 -2.75 -2.09
N GLY A 468 -23.38 -3.33 -3.25
CA GLY A 468 -24.64 -4.03 -3.51
C GLY A 468 -24.86 -5.20 -2.55
N CYS A 469 -23.83 -6.04 -2.33
CA CYS A 469 -23.88 -7.15 -1.36
C CYS A 469 -24.12 -6.64 0.07
N ILE A 470 -23.46 -5.54 0.49
CA ILE A 470 -23.70 -4.93 1.80
C ILE A 470 -25.15 -4.47 1.94
N TYR A 471 -25.71 -3.81 0.93
CA TYR A 471 -27.10 -3.37 0.97
C TYR A 471 -28.08 -4.54 0.98
N LEU A 472 -27.78 -5.66 0.30
CA LEU A 472 -28.57 -6.90 0.44
C LEU A 472 -28.61 -7.39 1.90
N GLN A 473 -27.44 -7.40 2.59
CA GLN A 473 -27.35 -7.77 4.01
C GLN A 473 -28.19 -6.85 4.91
N LYS A 474 -28.23 -5.56 4.58
CA LYS A 474 -29.03 -4.57 5.29
C LYS A 474 -30.52 -4.58 4.84
N ARG A 475 -30.91 -5.45 3.92
CA ARG A 475 -32.26 -5.53 3.30
C ARG A 475 -32.67 -4.25 2.56
N MET A 476 -31.71 -3.47 2.11
CA MET A 476 -31.88 -2.25 1.33
C MET A 476 -31.86 -2.62 -0.17
N TYR A 477 -32.94 -3.27 -0.62
CA TYR A 477 -32.96 -3.96 -1.91
C TYR A 477 -32.90 -3.00 -3.11
N GLU A 478 -33.52 -1.85 -3.05
CA GLU A 478 -33.50 -0.87 -4.16
C GLU A 478 -32.09 -0.24 -4.30
N GLU A 479 -31.41 0.03 -3.19
CA GLU A 479 -30.01 0.49 -3.19
C GLU A 479 -29.07 -0.58 -3.73
N ALA A 480 -29.29 -1.85 -3.36
CA ALA A 480 -28.51 -2.97 -3.91
C ALA A 480 -28.70 -3.08 -5.44
N ILE A 481 -29.94 -3.01 -5.92
CA ILE A 481 -30.27 -3.01 -7.35
C ILE A 481 -29.58 -1.85 -8.07
N ALA A 482 -29.58 -0.64 -7.48
CA ALA A 482 -28.90 0.52 -8.06
C ALA A 482 -27.38 0.31 -8.16
N CYS A 483 -26.77 -0.31 -7.15
CA CYS A 483 -25.33 -0.62 -7.15
C CYS A 483 -24.97 -1.65 -8.22
N PHE A 484 -25.73 -2.74 -8.35
CA PHE A 484 -25.45 -3.77 -9.36
C PHE A 484 -25.69 -3.25 -10.79
N LYS A 485 -26.66 -2.36 -11.02
CA LYS A 485 -26.80 -1.68 -12.31
C LYS A 485 -25.56 -0.86 -12.65
N LYS A 486 -25.02 -0.08 -11.69
CA LYS A 486 -23.76 0.65 -11.89
C LYS A 486 -22.60 -0.30 -12.18
N ALA A 487 -22.51 -1.44 -11.49
CA ALA A 487 -21.49 -2.44 -11.77
C ALA A 487 -21.58 -2.97 -13.22
N ILE A 488 -22.80 -3.15 -13.76
CA ILE A 488 -23.01 -3.53 -15.17
C ILE A 488 -22.55 -2.40 -16.10
N ASP A 489 -22.92 -1.14 -15.81
CA ASP A 489 -22.51 0.03 -16.59
C ASP A 489 -20.96 0.19 -16.63
N TYR A 490 -20.27 -0.25 -15.58
CA TYR A 490 -18.80 -0.28 -15.50
C TYR A 490 -18.15 -1.52 -16.17
N GLY A 491 -18.97 -2.38 -16.81
CA GLY A 491 -18.45 -3.54 -17.55
C GLY A 491 -18.46 -4.86 -16.77
N GLY A 492 -19.21 -4.97 -15.67
CA GLY A 492 -19.27 -6.17 -14.82
C GLY A 492 -19.87 -7.44 -15.45
N GLY A 493 -20.43 -7.33 -16.65
CA GLY A 493 -20.88 -8.47 -17.47
C GLY A 493 -21.82 -9.42 -16.73
N VAL A 494 -21.74 -10.72 -17.07
CA VAL A 494 -22.61 -11.77 -16.53
C VAL A 494 -22.56 -11.87 -15.00
N MET A 495 -21.44 -11.57 -14.38
CA MET A 495 -21.30 -11.58 -12.92
C MET A 495 -22.24 -10.54 -12.26
N SER A 496 -22.16 -9.29 -12.70
CA SER A 496 -23.02 -8.22 -12.15
C SER A 496 -24.47 -8.38 -12.56
N GLU A 497 -24.76 -8.93 -13.75
CA GLU A 497 -26.13 -9.26 -14.18
C GLU A 497 -26.76 -10.33 -13.27
N LYS A 498 -26.00 -11.36 -12.90
CA LYS A 498 -26.41 -12.39 -11.94
C LYS A 498 -26.69 -11.79 -10.56
N ASP A 499 -25.80 -10.90 -10.05
CA ASP A 499 -25.97 -10.26 -8.75
C ASP A 499 -27.24 -9.38 -8.74
N LEU A 500 -27.50 -8.66 -9.84
CA LEU A 500 -28.72 -7.89 -10.05
C LEU A 500 -29.97 -8.80 -10.04
N ALA A 501 -29.88 -9.95 -10.69
CA ALA A 501 -30.99 -10.90 -10.72
C ALA A 501 -31.27 -11.50 -9.34
N CYS A 502 -30.24 -11.80 -8.55
CA CYS A 502 -30.37 -12.21 -7.15
C CYS A 502 -31.03 -11.10 -6.32
N ALA A 503 -30.62 -9.84 -6.49
CA ALA A 503 -31.22 -8.71 -5.78
C ALA A 503 -32.73 -8.54 -6.12
N TYR A 504 -33.12 -8.74 -7.37
CA TYR A 504 -34.53 -8.78 -7.74
C TYR A 504 -35.31 -9.90 -7.06
N ALA A 505 -34.72 -11.09 -6.95
CA ALA A 505 -35.36 -12.21 -6.24
C ALA A 505 -35.64 -11.85 -4.77
N PHE A 506 -34.65 -11.28 -4.07
CA PHE A 506 -34.80 -10.83 -2.68
C PHE A 506 -35.77 -9.63 -2.52
N ALA A 507 -35.87 -8.78 -3.54
CA ALA A 507 -36.85 -7.69 -3.59
C ALA A 507 -38.27 -8.16 -3.90
N GLY A 508 -38.56 -9.47 -3.94
CA GLY A 508 -39.87 -10.02 -4.25
C GLY A 508 -40.23 -10.00 -5.75
N LYS A 509 -39.24 -9.89 -6.62
CA LYS A 509 -39.39 -9.89 -8.09
C LYS A 509 -38.70 -11.14 -8.72
N PRO A 510 -39.07 -12.40 -8.33
CA PRO A 510 -38.29 -13.60 -8.70
C PRO A 510 -38.35 -13.94 -10.21
N ALA A 511 -39.30 -13.41 -10.96
CA ALA A 511 -39.40 -13.63 -12.39
C ALA A 511 -38.12 -13.20 -13.15
N MET A 512 -37.46 -12.14 -12.73
CA MET A 512 -36.23 -11.65 -13.37
C MET A 512 -35.05 -12.63 -13.13
N ALA A 513 -34.93 -13.14 -11.90
CA ALA A 513 -33.95 -14.16 -11.59
C ALA A 513 -34.20 -15.47 -12.38
N ARG A 514 -35.46 -15.89 -12.51
CA ARG A 514 -35.81 -17.09 -13.29
C ARG A 514 -35.51 -16.92 -14.79
N ASN A 515 -35.75 -15.75 -15.36
CA ASN A 515 -35.40 -15.44 -16.74
C ASN A 515 -33.88 -15.50 -16.96
N MET A 516 -33.09 -14.91 -16.07
CA MET A 516 -31.64 -14.95 -16.13
C MET A 516 -31.13 -16.39 -16.01
N LEU A 517 -31.64 -17.16 -15.05
CA LEU A 517 -31.29 -18.57 -14.86
C LEU A 517 -31.58 -19.39 -16.12
N ALA A 518 -32.78 -19.25 -16.70
CA ALA A 518 -33.15 -19.95 -17.93
C ALA A 518 -32.21 -19.61 -19.10
N ASN A 519 -31.80 -18.34 -19.24
CA ASN A 519 -30.86 -17.91 -20.26
C ASN A 519 -29.47 -18.53 -20.04
N LEU A 520 -28.96 -18.57 -18.81
CA LEU A 520 -27.66 -19.18 -18.49
C LEU A 520 -27.67 -20.69 -18.72
N LEU A 521 -28.74 -21.38 -18.31
CA LEU A 521 -28.91 -22.81 -18.56
C LEU A 521 -28.98 -23.12 -20.07
N LYS A 522 -29.67 -22.29 -20.87
CA LYS A 522 -29.65 -22.41 -22.33
C LYS A 522 -28.27 -22.16 -22.94
N GLN A 523 -27.52 -21.22 -22.40
CA GLN A 523 -26.15 -20.94 -22.87
C GLN A 523 -25.20 -22.07 -22.50
N SER A 524 -25.35 -22.67 -21.32
CA SER A 524 -24.48 -23.76 -20.84
C SER A 524 -24.53 -25.03 -21.71
N SER A 525 -25.60 -25.21 -22.51
CA SER A 525 -25.69 -26.28 -23.49
C SER A 525 -24.86 -26.01 -24.77
N LYS A 526 -24.38 -24.78 -24.99
CA LYS A 526 -23.66 -24.38 -26.21
C LYS A 526 -22.23 -23.94 -25.97
N LYS A 527 -21.94 -23.37 -24.81
CA LYS A 527 -20.63 -22.88 -24.41
C LYS A 527 -20.43 -23.08 -22.91
N TYR A 528 -19.19 -22.96 -22.47
CA TYR A 528 -18.90 -22.97 -21.03
C TYR A 528 -19.61 -21.79 -20.34
N VAL A 529 -20.31 -22.10 -19.27
CA VAL A 529 -20.87 -21.13 -18.31
C VAL A 529 -20.43 -21.60 -16.93
N SER A 530 -19.73 -20.75 -16.19
CA SER A 530 -19.27 -21.11 -14.87
C SER A 530 -20.44 -21.53 -13.96
N PRO A 531 -20.32 -22.66 -13.24
CA PRO A 531 -21.30 -23.06 -12.24
C PRO A 531 -21.61 -21.98 -11.21
N ASP A 532 -20.64 -21.05 -10.98
CA ASP A 532 -20.78 -19.95 -10.04
C ASP A 532 -21.92 -19.00 -10.37
N ASN A 533 -22.20 -18.80 -11.65
CA ASN A 533 -23.29 -17.94 -12.10
C ASN A 533 -24.67 -18.59 -11.95
N ILE A 534 -24.74 -19.90 -11.79
CA ILE A 534 -26.00 -20.67 -11.75
C ILE A 534 -26.44 -20.97 -10.32
N TRP A 535 -25.50 -21.44 -9.46
CA TRP A 535 -25.87 -21.82 -8.09
C TRP A 535 -26.45 -20.66 -7.27
N GLN A 536 -25.92 -19.44 -7.44
CA GLN A 536 -26.39 -18.27 -6.70
C GLN A 536 -27.82 -17.87 -7.06
N LEU A 537 -28.20 -18.05 -8.34
CA LEU A 537 -29.58 -17.80 -8.76
C LEU A 537 -30.56 -18.80 -8.14
N TYR A 538 -30.19 -20.08 -8.09
CA TYR A 538 -30.99 -21.10 -7.37
C TYR A 538 -31.10 -20.77 -5.88
N TRP A 539 -29.98 -20.37 -5.25
CA TRP A 539 -29.97 -19.93 -3.86
C TRP A 539 -30.90 -18.73 -3.63
N ALA A 540 -30.82 -17.70 -4.44
CA ALA A 540 -31.66 -16.50 -4.32
C ALA A 540 -33.17 -16.80 -4.55
N LEU A 541 -33.48 -17.83 -5.33
CA LEU A 541 -34.83 -18.32 -5.57
C LEU A 541 -35.33 -19.26 -4.47
N GLY A 542 -34.50 -19.60 -3.46
CA GLY A 542 -34.85 -20.55 -2.39
C GLY A 542 -34.77 -22.01 -2.78
N GLU A 543 -34.22 -22.35 -3.96
CA GLU A 543 -34.10 -23.70 -4.49
C GLU A 543 -32.79 -24.36 -4.03
N MET A 544 -32.68 -24.66 -2.72
CA MET A 544 -31.41 -25.02 -2.06
C MET A 544 -30.78 -26.31 -2.58
N ASP A 545 -31.56 -27.35 -2.89
CA ASP A 545 -31.02 -28.61 -3.44
C ASP A 545 -30.33 -28.36 -4.79
N ASN A 546 -30.93 -27.56 -5.65
CA ASN A 546 -30.35 -27.15 -6.93
C ASN A 546 -29.11 -26.29 -6.74
N ALA A 547 -29.16 -25.34 -5.80
CA ALA A 547 -28.01 -24.48 -5.49
C ALA A 547 -26.80 -25.32 -5.04
N VAL A 548 -26.99 -26.24 -4.11
CA VAL A 548 -25.91 -27.09 -3.62
C VAL A 548 -25.41 -28.06 -4.71
N ALA A 549 -26.29 -28.60 -5.57
CA ALA A 549 -25.86 -29.43 -6.69
C ALA A 549 -24.93 -28.67 -7.66
N TRP A 550 -25.20 -27.40 -7.92
CA TRP A 550 -24.32 -26.57 -8.75
C TRP A 550 -23.04 -26.16 -8.03
N LEU A 551 -23.06 -25.98 -6.69
CA LEU A 551 -21.86 -25.80 -5.89
C LEU A 551 -20.93 -27.02 -5.88
N GLU A 552 -21.50 -28.23 -5.81
CA GLU A 552 -20.72 -29.47 -5.94
C GLU A 552 -20.05 -29.54 -7.32
N LYS A 553 -20.74 -29.13 -8.37
CA LYS A 553 -20.15 -29.01 -9.70
C LYS A 553 -19.05 -27.95 -9.77
N ALA A 554 -19.25 -26.80 -9.13
CA ALA A 554 -18.20 -25.79 -9.00
C ALA A 554 -16.96 -26.34 -8.28
N ALA A 555 -17.15 -27.13 -7.22
CA ALA A 555 -16.07 -27.79 -6.50
C ALA A 555 -15.34 -28.85 -7.35
N GLU A 556 -16.07 -29.60 -8.17
CA GLU A 556 -15.49 -30.54 -9.13
C GLU A 556 -14.64 -29.82 -10.18
N GLU A 557 -15.06 -28.63 -10.60
CA GLU A 557 -14.32 -27.78 -11.54
C GLU A 557 -13.22 -26.94 -10.86
N ARG A 558 -13.06 -27.05 -9.53
CA ARG A 558 -12.08 -26.26 -8.75
C ARG A 558 -12.30 -24.76 -8.84
N SER A 559 -13.56 -24.33 -8.82
CA SER A 559 -13.87 -22.90 -8.78
C SER A 559 -13.42 -22.26 -7.47
N PRO A 560 -12.78 -21.07 -7.50
CA PRO A 560 -12.38 -20.33 -6.31
C PRO A 560 -13.53 -20.02 -5.35
N ILE A 561 -14.76 -19.85 -5.86
CA ILE A 561 -15.94 -19.48 -5.06
C ILE A 561 -16.18 -20.46 -3.89
N VAL A 562 -15.84 -21.72 -4.07
CA VAL A 562 -16.10 -22.78 -3.07
C VAL A 562 -15.42 -22.51 -1.73
N ILE A 563 -14.27 -21.81 -1.75
CA ILE A 563 -13.56 -21.43 -0.53
C ILE A 563 -14.16 -20.14 0.05
N MET A 564 -14.53 -19.20 -0.82
CA MET A 564 -14.96 -17.87 -0.44
C MET A 564 -16.33 -17.88 0.26
N ILE A 565 -17.27 -18.72 -0.21
CA ILE A 565 -18.67 -18.69 0.24
C ILE A 565 -18.86 -19.09 1.70
N TYR A 566 -17.94 -19.87 2.28
CA TYR A 566 -18.11 -20.35 3.65
C TYR A 566 -18.08 -19.21 4.68
N ARG A 567 -17.35 -18.14 4.42
CA ARG A 567 -17.21 -16.99 5.30
C ARG A 567 -17.96 -15.74 4.82
N ASP A 568 -18.51 -15.79 3.61
CA ASP A 568 -19.26 -14.65 3.10
C ASP A 568 -20.60 -14.52 3.85
N PRO A 569 -20.84 -13.38 4.53
CA PRO A 569 -22.05 -13.14 5.30
C PRO A 569 -23.33 -13.32 4.49
N GLN A 570 -23.26 -13.20 3.16
CA GLN A 570 -24.40 -13.31 2.27
C GLN A 570 -25.00 -14.72 2.29
N PHE A 571 -24.19 -15.76 2.50
CA PHE A 571 -24.60 -17.16 2.37
C PHE A 571 -24.84 -17.86 3.71
N GLU A 572 -24.75 -17.14 4.82
CA GLU A 572 -25.05 -17.71 6.14
C GLU A 572 -26.52 -18.13 6.28
N GLY A 573 -26.79 -18.96 7.28
CA GLY A 573 -28.13 -19.44 7.59
C GLY A 573 -28.50 -20.72 6.82
N VAL A 574 -29.45 -20.64 5.88
CA VAL A 574 -30.05 -21.84 5.26
C VAL A 574 -29.02 -22.68 4.50
N LEU A 575 -28.07 -22.04 3.80
CA LEU A 575 -27.03 -22.78 3.07
C LEU A 575 -26.12 -23.54 4.04
N HIS A 576 -25.69 -22.90 5.13
CA HIS A 576 -24.80 -23.49 6.14
C HIS A 576 -25.44 -24.62 6.94
N SER A 577 -26.77 -24.71 6.98
CA SER A 577 -27.50 -25.83 7.61
C SER A 577 -27.77 -26.99 6.66
N HIS A 578 -27.50 -26.85 5.36
CA HIS A 578 -27.80 -27.88 4.37
C HIS A 578 -26.81 -29.05 4.44
N PRO A 579 -27.25 -30.33 4.62
CA PRO A 579 -26.34 -31.45 4.87
C PRO A 579 -25.29 -31.67 3.78
N ARG A 580 -25.66 -31.56 2.50
CA ARG A 580 -24.72 -31.68 1.38
C ARG A 580 -23.69 -30.56 1.36
N PHE A 581 -24.08 -29.34 1.72
CA PHE A 581 -23.13 -28.20 1.84
C PHE A 581 -22.12 -28.47 2.95
N ILE A 582 -22.56 -28.91 4.13
CA ILE A 582 -21.67 -29.32 5.24
C ILE A 582 -20.68 -30.38 4.78
N THR A 583 -21.17 -31.42 4.08
CA THR A 583 -20.32 -32.50 3.53
C THR A 583 -19.29 -31.94 2.54
N LEU A 584 -19.69 -31.02 1.67
CA LEU A 584 -18.80 -30.36 0.74
C LEU A 584 -17.72 -29.54 1.48
N MET A 585 -18.08 -28.73 2.49
CA MET A 585 -17.13 -27.94 3.27
C MET A 585 -16.14 -28.81 4.07
N LYS A 586 -16.57 -29.98 4.57
CA LYS A 586 -15.67 -30.98 5.17
C LYS A 586 -14.68 -31.53 4.14
N LYS A 587 -15.15 -31.89 2.94
CA LYS A 587 -14.30 -32.37 1.83
C LYS A 587 -13.26 -31.35 1.41
N VAL A 588 -13.62 -30.05 1.43
CA VAL A 588 -12.73 -28.93 1.14
C VAL A 588 -11.75 -28.65 2.29
N GLY A 589 -12.07 -29.07 3.51
CA GLY A 589 -11.25 -28.87 4.71
C GLY A 589 -11.49 -27.53 5.43
N LEU A 590 -12.62 -26.87 5.14
CA LEU A 590 -13.00 -25.60 5.80
C LEU A 590 -13.66 -25.82 7.15
N ILE A 591 -14.23 -27.00 7.38
CA ILE A 591 -14.77 -27.45 8.68
C ILE A 591 -14.28 -28.86 9.00
N LYS A 592 -14.23 -29.17 10.31
CA LYS A 592 -13.81 -30.50 10.83
C LYS A 592 -14.91 -31.53 10.74
#